data_352c4a81022327919d5ccde4788ff59d
#
_entry.id   352c4a81022327919d5ccde4788ff59d
#
_cell.length_a   1.000
_cell.length_b   1.000
_cell.length_c   1.000
_cell.angle_alpha   90.00
_cell.angle_beta   90.00
_cell.angle_gamma   90.00
#
_symmetry.space_group_name_H-M   'P 1'
#
loop_
_entity.id
_entity.type
_entity.pdbx_description
1 polymer ?
#
loop_
_entity_poly.entity_id
_entity_poly.type
_entity_poly.pdbx_seq_one_letter_code
_entity_poly.pdbx_strand_id
1 'polypeptide(L)'
;PIHTHHNSFISPKDSNLYIFGGYGEYHYKNDFLKLYSDESKWEKIDMKGSIPPRYLSALGIKSENSILIFGGYGHISGLQELGPYNYYDLYEADPYTGKIKKLWSLDKQEEPFVVSNAMIIDTTENLFYTLCFPNNRSNSHIVLKSFDISNGNSRTLADTIPYPFEDINAYCSLFYSKKD
;
A
#
# COMPACT_ATOMS: atom_id res chain seq x y z
N PRO A 1 17.47 -10.48 -4.41
CA PRO A 1 16.50 -10.61 -3.30
C PRO A 1 15.09 -10.79 -3.84
N ILE A 2 14.34 -11.73 -3.27
CA ILE A 2 12.97 -12.02 -3.68
C ILE A 2 12.07 -11.01 -2.96
N HIS A 3 11.21 -10.32 -3.73
CA HIS A 3 10.19 -9.38 -3.25
C HIS A 3 8.85 -9.77 -3.87
N THR A 4 8.15 -10.74 -3.30
CA THR A 4 6.78 -11.09 -3.72
C THR A 4 5.77 -10.13 -3.11
N HIS A 5 4.64 -9.89 -3.79
CA HIS A 5 3.57 -9.00 -3.33
C HIS A 5 4.04 -7.58 -2.94
N HIS A 6 5.09 -7.09 -3.60
CA HIS A 6 5.54 -5.70 -3.49
C HIS A 6 4.58 -4.76 -4.21
N ASN A 7 4.59 -3.49 -3.83
CA ASN A 7 3.99 -2.44 -4.63
C ASN A 7 4.96 -1.99 -5.72
N SER A 8 4.44 -1.58 -6.87
CA SER A 8 5.24 -1.02 -7.95
C SER A 8 4.54 0.17 -8.58
N PHE A 9 5.32 1.13 -9.05
CA PHE A 9 4.82 2.27 -9.81
C PHE A 9 5.90 2.80 -10.77
N ILE A 10 5.45 3.37 -11.88
CA ILE A 10 6.30 4.15 -12.77
C ILE A 10 6.21 5.60 -12.33
N SER A 11 7.35 6.19 -12.05
CA SER A 11 7.41 7.57 -11.59
C SER A 11 7.07 8.54 -12.72
N PRO A 12 6.14 9.49 -12.50
CA PRO A 12 5.85 10.51 -13.50
C PRO A 12 7.00 11.52 -13.73
N LYS A 13 7.95 11.59 -12.79
CA LYS A 13 9.07 12.52 -12.84
C LYS A 13 10.24 12.06 -13.71
N ASP A 14 10.57 10.76 -13.64
CA ASP A 14 11.77 10.23 -14.30
C ASP A 14 11.52 8.98 -15.13
N SER A 15 10.25 8.54 -15.23
CA SER A 15 9.80 7.36 -15.97
C SER A 15 10.48 6.04 -15.57
N ASN A 16 11.17 5.99 -14.43
CA ASN A 16 11.76 4.77 -13.90
C ASN A 16 10.72 3.95 -13.12
N LEU A 17 10.96 2.65 -13.06
CA LEU A 17 10.17 1.73 -12.24
C LEU A 17 10.70 1.73 -10.81
N TYR A 18 9.79 1.87 -9.87
CA TYR A 18 10.04 1.76 -8.44
C TYR A 18 9.26 0.61 -7.85
N ILE A 19 9.84 -0.05 -6.84
CA ILE A 19 9.13 -1.02 -6.01
C ILE A 19 9.30 -0.69 -4.53
N PHE A 20 8.29 -1.06 -3.74
CA PHE A 20 8.29 -0.91 -2.29
C PHE A 20 7.82 -2.17 -1.60
N GLY A 21 8.51 -2.53 -0.51
CA GLY A 21 8.09 -3.57 0.42
C GLY A 21 8.08 -4.97 -0.19
N GLY A 22 7.11 -5.76 0.21
CA GLY A 22 6.97 -7.14 -0.23
C GLY A 22 7.48 -8.15 0.80
N TYR A 23 7.54 -9.41 0.37
CA TYR A 23 7.89 -10.55 1.20
C TYR A 23 8.86 -11.47 0.45
N GLY A 24 9.80 -12.06 1.16
CA GLY A 24 10.69 -13.07 0.63
C GLY A 24 11.72 -13.55 1.64
N GLU A 25 12.13 -14.80 1.55
CA GLU A 25 13.13 -15.41 2.44
C GLU A 25 12.73 -15.31 3.93
N TYR A 26 11.43 -15.56 4.22
CA TYR A 26 10.84 -15.48 5.57
C TYR A 26 10.86 -14.08 6.20
N HIS A 27 11.09 -13.03 5.40
CA HIS A 27 11.12 -11.65 5.88
C HIS A 27 10.12 -10.77 5.14
N TYR A 28 9.45 -9.92 5.88
CA TYR A 28 8.76 -8.75 5.35
C TYR A 28 9.80 -7.67 5.01
N LYS A 29 9.58 -6.95 3.93
CA LYS A 29 10.50 -5.93 3.43
C LYS A 29 9.91 -4.53 3.60
N ASN A 30 10.77 -3.54 3.73
CA ASN A 30 10.40 -2.11 3.69
C ASN A 30 11.35 -1.32 2.77
N ASP A 31 12.05 -2.04 1.92
CA ASP A 31 12.99 -1.44 0.96
C ASP A 31 12.23 -0.69 -0.13
N PHE A 32 12.77 0.45 -0.52
CA PHE A 32 12.48 1.10 -1.78
C PHE A 32 13.59 0.79 -2.76
N LEU A 33 13.23 0.23 -3.92
CA LEU A 33 14.17 -0.05 -4.99
C LEU A 33 13.75 0.71 -6.25
N LYS A 34 14.72 1.21 -6.98
CA LYS A 34 14.56 1.87 -8.27
C LYS A 34 15.27 1.05 -9.34
N LEU A 35 14.60 0.81 -10.46
CA LEU A 35 15.21 0.25 -11.67
C LEU A 35 15.59 1.40 -12.60
N TYR A 36 16.87 1.54 -12.87
CA TYR A 36 17.36 2.42 -13.93
C TYR A 36 17.21 1.70 -15.27
N SER A 37 16.32 2.20 -16.12
CA SER A 37 15.95 1.55 -17.38
C SER A 37 17.09 1.46 -18.38
N ASP A 38 17.98 2.43 -18.37
CA ASP A 38 19.16 2.52 -19.22
C ASP A 38 20.28 1.57 -18.79
N GLU A 39 20.41 1.29 -17.50
CA GLU A 39 21.44 0.42 -16.94
C GLU A 39 20.94 -1.00 -16.61
N SER A 40 19.63 -1.26 -16.67
CA SER A 40 19.00 -2.50 -16.22
C SER A 40 19.42 -2.92 -14.79
N LYS A 41 19.64 -1.92 -13.93
CA LYS A 41 20.18 -2.08 -12.59
C LYS A 41 19.17 -1.64 -11.53
N TRP A 42 19.00 -2.48 -10.51
CA TRP A 42 18.26 -2.12 -9.31
C TRP A 42 19.16 -1.44 -8.29
N GLU A 43 18.68 -0.35 -7.74
CA GLU A 43 19.36 0.37 -6.67
C GLU A 43 18.41 0.58 -5.49
N LYS A 44 18.91 0.40 -4.28
CA LYS A 44 18.17 0.68 -3.05
C LYS A 44 18.22 2.17 -2.75
N ILE A 45 17.04 2.74 -2.50
CA ILE A 45 16.92 4.14 -2.10
C ILE A 45 17.11 4.25 -0.59
N ASP A 46 17.96 5.16 -0.18
CA ASP A 46 18.24 5.44 1.23
C ASP A 46 17.13 6.32 1.82
N MET A 47 16.24 5.70 2.63
CA MET A 47 15.10 6.41 3.20
C MET A 47 15.46 7.09 4.51
N LYS A 48 15.09 8.37 4.62
CA LYS A 48 15.23 9.23 5.82
C LYS A 48 13.94 9.19 6.62
N GLY A 49 13.84 8.25 7.52
CA GLY A 49 12.65 7.89 8.27
C GLY A 49 12.40 6.39 8.19
N SER A 50 11.35 5.93 8.83
CA SER A 50 11.04 4.50 8.86
C SER A 50 9.58 4.21 8.62
N ILE A 51 9.34 3.12 7.91
CA ILE A 51 8.06 2.45 7.76
C ILE A 51 8.27 0.97 8.13
N PRO A 52 7.41 0.36 8.97
CA PRO A 52 7.54 -1.06 9.29
C PRO A 52 7.49 -1.94 8.04
N PRO A 53 8.27 -3.04 8.03
CA PRO A 53 8.25 -4.00 6.94
C PRO A 53 6.85 -4.57 6.69
N ARG A 54 6.44 -4.63 5.42
CA ARG A 54 5.07 -5.03 5.03
C ARG A 54 4.97 -5.50 3.59
N TYR A 55 3.94 -6.27 3.30
CA TYR A 55 3.45 -6.58 1.97
C TYR A 55 1.92 -6.36 1.93
N LEU A 56 1.28 -6.46 0.78
CA LEU A 56 -0.16 -6.22 0.60
C LEU A 56 -0.60 -4.82 1.08
N SER A 57 0.23 -3.80 0.91
CA SER A 57 -0.16 -2.41 1.14
C SER A 57 -0.75 -1.78 -0.12
N ALA A 58 -1.58 -0.75 0.04
CA ALA A 58 -2.01 0.09 -1.05
C ALA A 58 -0.98 1.19 -1.30
N LEU A 59 -0.67 1.44 -2.58
CA LEU A 59 0.21 2.52 -2.98
C LEU A 59 -0.44 3.36 -4.08
N GLY A 60 -0.36 4.68 -3.94
CA GLY A 60 -0.83 5.64 -4.93
C GLY A 60 0.14 6.80 -5.11
N ILE A 61 0.17 7.36 -6.32
CA ILE A 61 0.96 8.56 -6.66
C ILE A 61 0.11 9.79 -6.33
N LYS A 62 0.56 10.60 -5.37
CA LYS A 62 -0.11 11.85 -4.98
C LYS A 62 0.34 13.04 -5.84
N SER A 63 1.61 13.07 -6.18
CA SER A 63 2.23 14.07 -7.05
C SER A 63 3.53 13.52 -7.64
N GLU A 64 4.21 14.31 -8.48
CA GLU A 64 5.53 13.93 -9.03
C GLU A 64 6.58 13.55 -7.97
N ASN A 65 6.50 14.14 -6.77
CA ASN A 65 7.46 13.93 -5.69
C ASN A 65 6.86 13.24 -4.46
N SER A 66 5.62 12.77 -4.53
CA SER A 66 4.94 12.21 -3.35
C SER A 66 4.08 11.01 -3.71
N ILE A 67 4.29 9.94 -2.96
CA ILE A 67 3.45 8.74 -2.97
C ILE A 67 2.83 8.54 -1.59
N LEU A 68 1.66 7.93 -1.56
CA LEU A 68 1.01 7.47 -0.34
C LEU A 68 1.09 5.95 -0.25
N ILE A 69 1.31 5.44 0.97
CA ILE A 69 1.35 4.01 1.29
C ILE A 69 0.43 3.80 2.47
N PHE A 70 -0.59 2.96 2.28
CA PHE A 70 -1.59 2.66 3.31
C PHE A 70 -1.68 1.17 3.62
N GLY A 71 -1.76 0.84 4.89
CA GLY A 71 -2.08 -0.49 5.36
C GLY A 71 -0.99 -1.52 5.04
N GLY A 72 -1.41 -2.75 4.84
CA GLY A 72 -0.53 -3.89 4.58
C GLY A 72 -0.43 -4.84 5.78
N TYR A 73 0.30 -5.92 5.60
CA TYR A 73 0.45 -6.99 6.57
C TYR A 73 1.93 -7.28 6.82
N GLY A 74 2.33 -7.41 8.07
CA GLY A 74 3.71 -7.64 8.43
C GLY A 74 3.99 -7.56 9.92
N HIS A 75 5.27 -7.46 10.28
CA HIS A 75 5.72 -7.30 11.65
C HIS A 75 6.84 -6.25 11.71
N ILE A 76 6.93 -5.51 12.81
CA ILE A 76 7.90 -4.42 12.99
C ILE A 76 9.36 -4.89 12.90
N SER A 77 9.64 -6.14 13.30
CA SER A 77 10.97 -6.74 13.16
C SER A 77 11.30 -7.20 11.75
N GLY A 78 10.32 -7.27 10.85
CA GLY A 78 10.43 -7.91 9.54
C GLY A 78 10.37 -9.44 9.56
N LEU A 79 10.34 -10.09 10.71
CA LEU A 79 10.35 -11.55 10.82
C LEU A 79 8.93 -12.12 10.78
N GLN A 80 8.70 -13.11 9.95
CA GLN A 80 7.42 -13.79 9.81
C GLN A 80 7.00 -14.53 11.09
N GLU A 81 7.95 -15.07 11.81
CA GLU A 81 7.72 -15.96 12.97
C GLU A 81 7.11 -15.25 14.19
N LEU A 82 7.14 -13.93 14.23
CA LEU A 82 6.77 -13.13 15.40
C LEU A 82 5.30 -12.67 15.41
N GLY A 83 4.41 -13.33 14.67
CA GLY A 83 2.98 -13.02 14.69
C GLY A 83 2.66 -11.72 13.95
N PRO A 84 2.65 -11.76 12.61
CA PRO A 84 2.34 -10.59 11.80
C PRO A 84 0.89 -10.12 12.00
N TYR A 85 0.64 -8.84 11.71
CA TYR A 85 -0.67 -8.20 11.86
C TYR A 85 -0.92 -7.19 10.74
N ASN A 86 -2.19 -6.81 10.57
CA ASN A 86 -2.56 -5.76 9.62
C ASN A 86 -2.17 -4.40 10.19
N TYR A 87 -1.53 -3.59 9.34
CA TYR A 87 -1.35 -2.17 9.58
C TYR A 87 -2.55 -1.40 9.06
N TYR A 88 -2.92 -0.33 9.77
CA TYR A 88 -3.95 0.64 9.38
C TYR A 88 -3.39 2.05 9.51
N ASP A 89 -2.21 2.26 8.95
CA ASP A 89 -1.47 3.52 8.99
C ASP A 89 -1.22 4.06 7.59
N LEU A 90 -1.17 5.37 7.46
CA LEU A 90 -0.84 6.07 6.22
C LEU A 90 0.52 6.73 6.34
N TYR A 91 1.33 6.49 5.32
CA TYR A 91 2.62 7.16 5.12
C TYR A 91 2.62 7.97 3.85
N GLU A 92 3.34 9.09 3.89
CA GLU A 92 3.74 9.85 2.71
C GLU A 92 5.24 9.70 2.52
N ALA A 93 5.67 9.38 1.31
CA ALA A 93 7.06 9.21 0.96
C ALA A 93 7.42 9.99 -0.30
N ASP A 94 8.62 10.56 -0.30
CA ASP A 94 9.27 11.13 -1.47
C ASP A 94 10.44 10.22 -1.87
N PRO A 95 10.31 9.44 -2.94
CA PRO A 95 11.33 8.49 -3.36
C PRO A 95 12.61 9.14 -3.90
N TYR A 96 12.60 10.45 -4.20
CA TYR A 96 13.79 11.16 -4.71
C TYR A 96 14.66 11.72 -3.60
N THR A 97 14.04 12.27 -2.56
CA THR A 97 14.77 12.78 -1.38
C THR A 97 14.97 11.75 -0.29
N GLY A 98 14.30 10.60 -0.42
CA GLY A 98 14.25 9.53 0.56
C GLY A 98 13.43 9.88 1.81
N LYS A 99 12.71 11.00 1.83
CA LYS A 99 11.90 11.39 2.99
C LYS A 99 10.67 10.50 3.09
N ILE A 100 10.40 10.01 4.30
CA ILE A 100 9.18 9.28 4.63
C ILE A 100 8.66 9.73 5.99
N LYS A 101 7.35 9.93 6.10
CA LYS A 101 6.68 10.30 7.35
C LYS A 101 5.36 9.57 7.50
N LYS A 102 5.03 9.15 8.71
CA LYS A 102 3.69 8.69 9.05
C LYS A 102 2.76 9.91 9.15
N LEU A 103 1.62 9.84 8.48
CA LEU A 103 0.57 10.86 8.59
C LEU A 103 -0.34 10.55 9.78
N TRP A 104 -0.82 9.32 9.87
CA TRP A 104 -1.67 8.85 10.97
C TRP A 104 -1.66 7.33 11.06
N SER A 105 -2.31 6.80 12.08
CA SER A 105 -2.56 5.38 12.32
C SER A 105 -3.94 5.23 12.95
N LEU A 106 -4.73 4.29 12.44
CA LEU A 106 -5.99 3.90 13.04
C LEU A 106 -5.76 2.77 14.04
N ASP A 107 -6.67 2.64 14.99
CA ASP A 107 -6.71 1.50 15.89
C ASP A 107 -7.08 0.20 15.17
N LYS A 108 -6.92 -0.92 15.87
CA LYS A 108 -7.33 -2.22 15.36
C LYS A 108 -8.81 -2.19 14.97
N GLN A 109 -9.10 -2.62 13.75
CA GLN A 109 -10.46 -2.65 13.25
C GLN A 109 -11.23 -3.82 13.84
N GLU A 110 -12.51 -3.61 14.16
CA GLU A 110 -13.42 -4.67 14.62
C GLU A 110 -13.56 -5.77 13.58
N GLU A 111 -13.72 -5.37 12.31
CA GLU A 111 -13.67 -6.26 11.15
C GLU A 111 -12.35 -6.07 10.42
N PRO A 112 -11.34 -6.93 10.65
CA PRO A 112 -10.05 -6.81 10.01
C PRO A 112 -10.15 -6.96 8.49
N PHE A 113 -9.43 -6.12 7.77
CA PHE A 113 -9.35 -6.16 6.31
C PHE A 113 -7.90 -6.02 5.82
N VAL A 114 -7.66 -6.45 4.60
CA VAL A 114 -6.44 -6.20 3.85
C VAL A 114 -6.79 -5.25 2.71
N VAL A 115 -5.95 -4.27 2.45
CA VAL A 115 -6.16 -3.34 1.34
C VAL A 115 -5.66 -3.93 0.02
N SER A 116 -6.26 -3.50 -1.08
CA SER A 116 -5.69 -3.80 -2.40
C SER A 116 -4.33 -3.14 -2.57
N ASN A 117 -3.52 -3.67 -3.50
CA ASN A 117 -2.25 -3.05 -3.87
C ASN A 117 -2.41 -1.72 -4.61
N ALA A 118 -3.61 -1.40 -5.10
CA ALA A 118 -3.92 -0.19 -5.83
C ALA A 118 -4.62 0.86 -4.95
N MET A 119 -4.24 2.12 -5.15
CA MET A 119 -4.85 3.28 -4.51
C MET A 119 -5.08 4.38 -5.56
N ILE A 120 -6.26 4.97 -5.56
CA ILE A 120 -6.57 6.19 -6.32
C ILE A 120 -6.59 7.36 -5.35
N ILE A 121 -5.93 8.46 -5.71
CA ILE A 121 -5.85 9.66 -4.86
C ILE A 121 -6.60 10.80 -5.55
N ASP A 122 -7.52 11.41 -4.81
CA ASP A 122 -8.17 12.66 -5.15
C ASP A 122 -7.60 13.77 -4.28
N THR A 123 -6.70 14.56 -4.88
CA THR A 123 -6.07 15.68 -4.18
C THR A 123 -7.01 16.87 -3.99
N THR A 124 -8.08 16.98 -4.77
CA THR A 124 -9.06 18.05 -4.67
C THR A 124 -9.94 17.87 -3.43
N GLU A 125 -10.42 16.64 -3.21
CA GLU A 125 -11.24 16.29 -2.06
C GLU A 125 -10.39 15.84 -0.83
N ASN A 126 -9.07 15.76 -0.98
CA ASN A 126 -8.13 15.24 0.02
C ASN A 126 -8.47 13.81 0.47
N LEU A 127 -8.87 12.98 -0.46
CA LEU A 127 -9.26 11.59 -0.23
C LEU A 127 -8.37 10.62 -1.00
N PHE A 128 -8.30 9.39 -0.50
CA PHE A 128 -7.87 8.25 -1.32
C PHE A 128 -8.88 7.13 -1.25
N TYR A 129 -8.88 6.30 -2.29
CA TYR A 129 -9.80 5.19 -2.48
C TYR A 129 -9.02 3.89 -2.64
N THR A 130 -9.46 2.83 -1.98
CA THR A 130 -8.92 1.49 -2.13
C THR A 130 -9.99 0.44 -1.88
N LEU A 131 -9.81 -0.74 -2.45
CA LEU A 131 -10.61 -1.91 -2.12
C LEU A 131 -10.08 -2.55 -0.83
N CYS A 132 -11.02 -2.88 0.05
CA CYS A 132 -10.74 -3.60 1.29
C CYS A 132 -11.23 -5.03 1.15
N PHE A 133 -10.32 -5.98 1.24
CA PHE A 133 -10.57 -7.42 1.14
C PHE A 133 -10.78 -8.01 2.53
N PRO A 134 -11.62 -9.05 2.67
CA PRO A 134 -11.77 -9.73 3.95
C PRO A 134 -10.44 -10.39 4.36
N ASN A 135 -10.17 -10.38 5.66
CA ASN A 135 -8.97 -10.98 6.25
C ASN A 135 -9.18 -12.41 6.76
N ASN A 136 -10.41 -12.91 6.71
CA ASN A 136 -10.79 -14.24 7.16
C ASN A 136 -12.08 -14.71 6.49
N ARG A 137 -12.42 -15.98 6.68
CA ARG A 137 -13.61 -16.61 6.09
C ARG A 137 -14.95 -16.16 6.70
N SER A 138 -14.95 -15.45 7.80
CA SER A 138 -16.18 -14.97 8.43
C SER A 138 -16.77 -13.75 7.69
N ASN A 139 -15.94 -13.04 6.93
CA ASN A 139 -16.36 -11.97 6.05
C ASN A 139 -16.03 -12.36 4.60
N SER A 140 -17.01 -12.35 3.72
CA SER A 140 -16.88 -12.79 2.32
C SER A 140 -17.21 -11.70 1.33
N HIS A 141 -16.82 -10.47 1.63
CA HIS A 141 -17.11 -9.30 0.80
C HIS A 141 -15.89 -8.40 0.62
N ILE A 142 -15.72 -7.92 -0.61
CA ILE A 142 -14.81 -6.81 -0.91
C ILE A 142 -15.61 -5.51 -0.81
N VAL A 143 -15.02 -4.49 -0.23
CA VAL A 143 -15.64 -3.18 -0.01
C VAL A 143 -14.77 -2.08 -0.57
N LEU A 144 -15.36 -1.18 -1.37
CA LEU A 144 -14.69 0.06 -1.77
C LEU A 144 -14.84 1.10 -0.65
N LYS A 145 -13.71 1.59 -0.13
CA LYS A 145 -13.67 2.65 0.88
C LYS A 145 -12.92 3.87 0.39
N SER A 146 -13.39 5.04 0.82
CA SER A 146 -12.60 6.27 0.82
C SER A 146 -12.05 6.55 2.21
N PHE A 147 -10.89 7.20 2.26
CA PHE A 147 -10.23 7.62 3.49
C PHE A 147 -9.77 9.07 3.33
N ASP A 148 -9.98 9.88 4.37
CA ASP A 148 -9.42 11.22 4.44
C ASP A 148 -7.90 11.15 4.67
N ILE A 149 -7.13 11.84 3.83
CA ILE A 149 -5.66 11.82 3.89
C ILE A 149 -5.13 12.46 5.18
N SER A 150 -5.88 13.41 5.75
CA SER A 150 -5.42 14.15 6.93
C SER A 150 -5.63 13.40 8.25
N ASN A 151 -6.67 12.56 8.35
CA ASN A 151 -7.08 12.00 9.65
C ASN A 151 -7.51 10.53 9.61
N GLY A 152 -7.65 9.92 8.42
CA GLY A 152 -8.01 8.51 8.28
C GLY A 152 -9.51 8.20 8.42
N ASN A 153 -10.36 9.21 8.58
CA ASN A 153 -11.81 8.99 8.57
C ASN A 153 -12.23 8.29 7.28
N SER A 154 -13.00 7.21 7.39
CA SER A 154 -13.34 6.39 6.25
C SER A 154 -14.85 6.28 6.02
N ARG A 155 -15.22 6.05 4.77
CA ARG A 155 -16.58 5.79 4.34
C ARG A 155 -16.62 4.67 3.32
N THR A 156 -17.58 3.75 3.45
CA THR A 156 -17.93 2.77 2.42
C THR A 156 -18.73 3.47 1.32
N LEU A 157 -18.35 3.25 0.05
CA LEU A 157 -18.88 4.03 -1.08
C LEU A 157 -19.88 3.29 -1.96
N ALA A 158 -19.87 1.98 -1.95
CA ALA A 158 -20.67 1.16 -2.85
C ALA A 158 -21.17 -0.09 -2.15
N ASP A 159 -22.04 -0.83 -2.83
CA ASP A 159 -22.42 -2.17 -2.42
C ASP A 159 -21.20 -3.08 -2.36
N THR A 160 -21.31 -4.12 -1.56
CA THR A 160 -20.26 -5.10 -1.40
C THR A 160 -20.16 -6.03 -2.61
N ILE A 161 -18.94 -6.44 -2.93
CA ILE A 161 -18.69 -7.45 -3.95
C ILE A 161 -18.52 -8.80 -3.25
N PRO A 162 -19.34 -9.83 -3.55
CA PRO A 162 -19.15 -11.16 -3.00
C PRO A 162 -17.74 -11.70 -3.32
N TYR A 163 -17.07 -12.22 -2.30
CA TYR A 163 -15.70 -12.72 -2.43
C TYR A 163 -15.53 -13.99 -1.61
N PRO A 164 -15.40 -15.18 -2.23
CA PRO A 164 -15.12 -16.40 -1.51
C PRO A 164 -13.66 -16.35 -0.99
N PHE A 165 -13.53 -16.15 0.33
CA PHE A 165 -12.21 -16.10 0.94
C PHE A 165 -11.55 -17.48 0.92
N GLU A 166 -10.44 -17.61 0.21
CA GLU A 166 -9.57 -18.79 0.19
C GLU A 166 -8.27 -18.54 0.95
N ASP A 167 -7.66 -17.39 0.71
CA ASP A 167 -6.42 -16.93 1.34
C ASP A 167 -6.35 -15.39 1.33
N ILE A 168 -5.42 -14.81 2.08
CA ILE A 168 -5.14 -13.38 2.06
C ILE A 168 -4.56 -13.01 0.69
N ASN A 169 -5.40 -12.42 -0.14
CA ASN A 169 -5.05 -11.98 -1.48
C ASN A 169 -5.76 -10.67 -1.79
N ALA A 170 -5.00 -9.62 -2.02
CA ALA A 170 -5.52 -8.29 -2.31
C ALA A 170 -4.99 -7.73 -3.64
N TYR A 171 -4.58 -8.61 -4.55
CA TYR A 171 -4.03 -8.19 -5.83
C TYR A 171 -5.15 -7.80 -6.78
N CYS A 172 -5.28 -6.51 -7.06
CA CYS A 172 -6.24 -5.99 -8.04
C CYS A 172 -5.74 -4.69 -8.66
N SER A 173 -6.34 -4.32 -9.78
CA SER A 173 -6.17 -3.00 -10.39
C SER A 173 -7.41 -2.15 -10.13
N LEU A 174 -7.21 -0.88 -9.81
CA LEU A 174 -8.27 0.10 -9.60
C LEU A 174 -8.00 1.29 -10.52
N PHE A 175 -8.98 1.63 -11.35
CA PHE A 175 -8.87 2.70 -12.32
C PHE A 175 -9.98 3.73 -12.11
N TYR A 176 -9.63 4.99 -12.25
CA TYR A 176 -10.60 6.08 -12.29
C TYR A 176 -10.92 6.42 -13.74
N SER A 177 -12.21 6.42 -14.08
CA SER A 177 -12.69 6.93 -15.36
C SER A 177 -13.45 8.23 -15.14
N LYS A 178 -12.97 9.33 -15.72
CA LYS A 178 -13.81 10.52 -15.87
C LYS A 178 -14.86 10.17 -16.93
N LYS A 179 -16.14 10.17 -16.54
CA LYS A 179 -17.20 10.32 -17.53
C LYS A 179 -17.20 11.77 -17.97
N ASP A 180 -17.03 11.98 -19.28
CA ASP A 180 -17.26 13.26 -19.94
C ASP A 180 -18.74 13.68 -19.80
#